data_ccc8509956d16e5609fdbfa9bd2ca486
#
_entry.id   ccc8509956d16e5609fdbfa9bd2ca486
#
_cell.length_a   1.000
_cell.length_b   1.000
_cell.length_c   1.000
_cell.angle_alpha   90.00
_cell.angle_beta   90.00
_cell.angle_gamma   90.00
#
_symmetry.space_group_name_H-M   'P 1'
#
loop_
_entity.id
_entity.type
_entity.pdbx_description
1 polymer ?
#
loop_
_entity_poly.entity_id
_entity_poly.type
_entity_poly.pdbx_seq_one_letter_code
_entity_poly.pdbx_strand_id
1 'polypeptide(L)'
;MSIPFKIRIIDFNNKPRGGGYPTINNLRLAYRINEKAGLCRDEINAAFVSTAQLLSFTLGLYPSLNAFSIIRIIPIHPCAKILVNLPEGQSMHNLGLDTTNNIMELSHVPSRSIALFLVLMSQLSSHILTFKNQIVIAKPPFQMTECSIDSVDVAKLKDSDISAWSSVVFCIAANLRWLSELELRRSLV
;
A
#
# COMPACT_ATOMS: atom_id res chain seq x y z
N MET A 1 -5.04 18.39 14.19
CA MET A 1 -4.56 18.26 12.80
C MET A 1 -5.32 17.10 12.19
N SER A 2 -6.19 17.31 11.19
CA SER A 2 -6.95 16.21 10.57
C SER A 2 -6.05 15.47 9.58
N ILE A 3 -6.05 14.14 9.62
CA ILE A 3 -5.35 13.34 8.63
C ILE A 3 -6.07 13.52 7.29
N PRO A 4 -5.37 13.96 6.24
CA PRO A 4 -5.99 14.29 4.95
C PRO A 4 -6.37 13.05 4.12
N PHE A 5 -6.30 11.85 4.71
CA PHE A 5 -6.51 10.60 3.97
C PHE A 5 -7.84 9.95 4.34
N LYS A 6 -8.67 9.73 3.32
CA LYS A 6 -9.96 9.06 3.44
C LYS A 6 -9.89 7.70 2.77
N ILE A 7 -9.83 6.64 3.58
CA ILE A 7 -9.80 5.27 3.08
C ILE A 7 -11.19 4.64 3.27
N ARG A 8 -11.77 4.15 2.19
CA ARG A 8 -13.01 3.39 2.21
C ARG A 8 -12.73 1.96 1.76
N ILE A 9 -13.17 1.02 2.58
CA ILE A 9 -13.14 -0.39 2.25
C ILE A 9 -14.58 -0.76 1.95
N ILE A 10 -14.82 -1.19 0.73
CA ILE A 10 -16.13 -1.68 0.32
C ILE A 10 -16.19 -3.14 0.74
N ASP A 11 -17.19 -3.50 1.55
CA ASP A 11 -17.41 -4.86 1.98
C ASP A 11 -17.71 -5.76 0.77
N PHE A 12 -16.92 -6.82 0.59
CA PHE A 12 -17.09 -7.78 -0.50
C PHE A 12 -18.45 -8.52 -0.44
N ASN A 13 -19.08 -8.58 0.74
CA ASN A 13 -20.39 -9.20 0.92
C ASN A 13 -21.54 -8.34 0.39
N ASN A 14 -21.34 -7.04 0.25
CA ASN A 14 -22.27 -6.11 -0.38
C ASN A 14 -21.76 -5.73 -1.77
N LYS A 15 -21.75 -6.70 -2.70
CA LYS A 15 -21.38 -6.44 -4.10
C LYS A 15 -22.27 -5.34 -4.71
N PRO A 16 -21.80 -4.09 -4.83
CA PRO A 16 -22.40 -3.22 -5.83
C PRO A 16 -22.09 -3.84 -7.20
N ARG A 17 -23.06 -3.87 -8.07
CA ARG A 17 -22.90 -4.30 -9.47
C ARG A 17 -21.79 -3.45 -10.09
N GLY A 18 -20.54 -3.94 -10.11
CA GLY A 18 -19.40 -3.18 -10.63
C GLY A 18 -18.06 -3.41 -9.92
N GLY A 19 -17.87 -4.54 -9.20
CA GLY A 19 -16.57 -4.91 -8.61
C GLY A 19 -16.08 -3.87 -7.59
N GLY A 20 -16.32 -4.10 -6.31
CA GLY A 20 -15.93 -3.16 -5.25
C GLY A 20 -14.41 -3.10 -5.09
N TYR A 21 -13.79 -2.02 -5.53
CA TYR A 21 -12.39 -1.72 -5.23
C TYR A 21 -12.31 -0.92 -3.93
N PRO A 22 -11.35 -1.20 -3.04
CA PRO A 22 -11.05 -0.29 -1.95
C PRO A 22 -10.59 1.05 -2.50
N THR A 23 -10.89 2.14 -1.81
CA THR A 23 -10.51 3.48 -2.28
C THR A 23 -9.66 4.22 -1.26
N ILE A 24 -8.71 5.02 -1.76
CA ILE A 24 -7.98 6.02 -1.00
C ILE A 24 -8.21 7.39 -1.65
N ASN A 25 -8.69 8.35 -0.88
CA ASN A 25 -9.08 9.68 -1.38
C ASN A 25 -10.05 9.62 -2.58
N ASN A 26 -11.00 8.67 -2.55
CA ASN A 26 -11.96 8.33 -3.61
C ASN A 26 -11.34 7.75 -4.90
N LEU A 27 -10.04 7.48 -4.94
CA LEU A 27 -9.36 6.79 -6.04
C LEU A 27 -9.36 5.28 -5.77
N ARG A 28 -9.71 4.49 -6.77
CA ARG A 28 -9.78 3.03 -6.64
C ARG A 28 -8.36 2.43 -6.61
N LEU A 29 -8.07 1.70 -5.55
CA LEU A 29 -6.81 0.96 -5.43
C LEU A 29 -6.99 -0.42 -6.05
N ALA A 30 -6.16 -0.74 -7.04
CA ALA A 30 -6.24 -2.00 -7.76
C ALA A 30 -4.86 -2.45 -8.24
N TYR A 31 -4.74 -3.76 -8.46
CA TYR A 31 -3.52 -4.36 -8.98
C TYR A 31 -3.34 -4.13 -10.49
N ARG A 32 -4.45 -4.06 -11.25
CA ARG A 32 -4.43 -3.98 -12.72
C ARG A 32 -5.55 -3.12 -13.29
N ILE A 33 -5.37 -2.71 -14.53
CA ILE A 33 -6.39 -2.04 -15.32
C ILE A 33 -7.63 -2.95 -15.48
N ASN A 34 -8.81 -2.36 -15.40
CA ASN A 34 -10.08 -3.01 -15.70
C ASN A 34 -10.99 -2.04 -16.48
N GLU A 35 -10.88 -2.08 -17.79
CA GLU A 35 -11.64 -1.21 -18.69
C GLU A 35 -13.16 -1.37 -18.53
N LYS A 36 -13.63 -2.62 -18.29
CA LYS A 36 -15.07 -2.90 -18.08
C LYS A 36 -15.62 -2.20 -16.83
N ALA A 37 -14.77 -1.96 -15.84
CA ALA A 37 -15.11 -1.20 -14.63
C ALA A 37 -14.74 0.28 -14.75
N GLY A 38 -14.26 0.74 -15.91
CA GLY A 38 -13.78 2.10 -16.12
C GLY A 38 -12.56 2.44 -15.27
N LEU A 39 -11.76 1.44 -14.89
CA LEU A 39 -10.56 1.62 -14.08
C LEU A 39 -9.35 1.74 -15.00
N CYS A 40 -8.77 2.93 -15.05
CA CYS A 40 -7.65 3.28 -15.91
C CYS A 40 -6.33 3.34 -15.13
N ARG A 41 -5.23 3.42 -15.87
CA ARG A 41 -3.87 3.54 -15.35
C ARG A 41 -3.71 4.74 -14.43
N ASP A 42 -4.17 5.91 -14.85
CA ASP A 42 -3.96 7.15 -14.11
C ASP A 42 -4.63 7.13 -12.75
N GLU A 43 -5.83 6.53 -12.66
CA GLU A 43 -6.51 6.36 -11.39
C GLU A 43 -5.74 5.41 -10.44
N ILE A 44 -5.27 4.28 -10.96
CA ILE A 44 -4.46 3.32 -10.17
C ILE A 44 -3.18 4.00 -9.68
N ASN A 45 -2.46 4.69 -10.55
CA ASN A 45 -1.24 5.39 -10.20
C ASN A 45 -1.49 6.48 -9.16
N ALA A 46 -2.54 7.29 -9.32
CA ALA A 46 -2.92 8.31 -8.35
C ALA A 46 -3.30 7.70 -6.98
N ALA A 47 -3.97 6.53 -6.97
CA ALA A 47 -4.27 5.81 -5.74
C ALA A 47 -2.98 5.35 -5.03
N PHE A 48 -2.01 4.80 -5.76
CA PHE A 48 -0.72 4.42 -5.18
C PHE A 48 0.12 5.61 -4.74
N VAL A 49 0.07 6.74 -5.43
CA VAL A 49 0.71 7.99 -4.97
C VAL A 49 0.08 8.45 -3.64
N SER A 50 -1.25 8.44 -3.52
CA SER A 50 -1.94 8.77 -2.26
C SER A 50 -1.59 7.78 -1.14
N THR A 51 -1.44 6.51 -1.46
CA THR A 51 -0.98 5.47 -0.54
C THR A 51 0.45 5.73 -0.06
N ALA A 52 1.34 6.08 -0.98
CA ALA A 52 2.72 6.44 -0.68
C ALA A 52 2.83 7.71 0.18
N GLN A 53 1.98 8.71 -0.07
CA GLN A 53 1.89 9.92 0.75
C GLN A 53 1.47 9.61 2.18
N LEU A 54 0.45 8.76 2.37
CA LEU A 54 0.03 8.31 3.69
C LEU A 54 1.16 7.63 4.45
N LEU A 55 1.82 6.64 3.81
CA LEU A 55 2.95 5.94 4.43
C LEU A 55 4.13 6.87 4.73
N SER A 56 4.49 7.75 3.81
CA SER A 56 5.56 8.72 4.00
C SER A 56 5.24 9.66 5.17
N PHE A 57 4.00 10.12 5.27
CA PHE A 57 3.54 10.93 6.40
C PHE A 57 3.65 10.14 7.71
N THR A 58 3.13 8.91 7.75
CA THR A 58 3.17 8.08 8.96
C THR A 58 4.61 7.76 9.37
N LEU A 59 5.51 7.42 8.41
CA LEU A 59 6.94 7.20 8.68
C LEU A 59 7.62 8.46 9.25
N GLY A 60 7.23 9.65 8.78
CA GLY A 60 7.75 10.92 9.30
C GLY A 60 7.43 11.16 10.78
N LEU A 61 6.38 10.52 11.32
CA LEU A 61 6.04 10.55 12.73
C LEU A 61 6.91 9.61 13.59
N TYR A 62 7.70 8.73 12.96
CA TYR A 62 8.61 7.78 13.60
C TYR A 62 10.04 7.93 13.06
N PRO A 63 10.77 9.02 13.40
CA PRO A 63 12.09 9.30 12.83
C PRO A 63 13.12 8.19 13.04
N SER A 64 13.02 7.47 14.17
CA SER A 64 13.91 6.35 14.48
C SER A 64 13.78 5.20 13.47
N LEU A 65 12.57 4.93 12.98
CA LEU A 65 12.33 3.92 11.97
C LEU A 65 12.89 4.36 10.60
N ASN A 66 12.71 5.62 10.25
CA ASN A 66 13.17 6.18 8.99
C ASN A 66 14.71 6.17 8.86
N ALA A 67 15.42 6.37 9.98
CA ALA A 67 16.88 6.37 10.00
C ALA A 67 17.52 5.01 9.67
N PHE A 68 16.81 3.91 9.97
CA PHE A 68 17.30 2.55 9.76
C PHE A 68 16.68 1.86 8.55
N SER A 69 15.72 2.49 7.87
CA SER A 69 15.04 1.86 6.74
C SER A 69 15.93 1.84 5.50
N ILE A 70 16.25 0.63 5.03
CA ILE A 70 16.88 0.40 3.74
C ILE A 70 15.92 0.79 2.61
N ILE A 71 14.61 0.70 2.86
CA ILE A 71 13.56 0.94 1.88
C ILE A 71 12.91 2.29 2.17
N ARG A 72 12.80 3.13 1.15
CA ARG A 72 12.11 4.43 1.23
C ARG A 72 11.00 4.50 0.18
N ILE A 73 9.88 5.09 0.57
CA ILE A 73 8.79 5.36 -0.35
C ILE A 73 8.81 6.82 -0.78
N ILE A 74 8.65 7.06 -2.08
CA ILE A 74 8.69 8.38 -2.70
C ILE A 74 7.37 8.63 -3.40
N PRO A 75 6.49 9.50 -2.83
CA PRO A 75 5.20 9.81 -3.43
C PRO A 75 5.37 10.86 -4.55
N ILE A 76 5.72 10.41 -5.73
CA ILE A 76 5.93 11.26 -6.90
C ILE A 76 4.94 10.91 -8.01
N HIS A 77 4.41 11.92 -8.71
CA HIS A 77 3.61 11.73 -9.90
C HIS A 77 4.48 11.46 -11.13
N PRO A 78 3.98 10.72 -12.14
CA PRO A 78 2.66 10.07 -12.18
C PRO A 78 2.61 8.73 -11.43
N CYS A 79 3.73 8.18 -10.98
CA CYS A 79 3.82 6.87 -10.37
C CYS A 79 4.71 6.93 -9.13
N ALA A 80 4.18 6.52 -7.98
CA ALA A 80 4.95 6.42 -6.74
C ALA A 80 6.12 5.45 -6.91
N LYS A 81 7.21 5.68 -6.17
CA LYS A 81 8.42 4.87 -6.27
C LYS A 81 8.85 4.34 -4.91
N ILE A 82 9.49 3.19 -4.94
CA ILE A 82 10.18 2.59 -3.79
C ILE A 82 11.67 2.58 -4.12
N LEU A 83 12.45 3.24 -3.28
CA LEU A 83 13.91 3.26 -3.33
C LEU A 83 14.45 2.23 -2.33
N VAL A 84 15.30 1.33 -2.80
CA VAL A 84 16.01 0.36 -1.97
C VAL A 84 17.49 0.70 -1.97
N ASN A 85 18.04 0.98 -0.79
CA ASN A 85 19.47 1.27 -0.59
C ASN A 85 20.17 0.01 -0.11
N LEU A 86 20.97 -0.61 -0.96
CA LEU A 86 21.80 -1.77 -0.64
C LEU A 86 23.28 -1.36 -0.60
N PRO A 87 24.14 -2.10 0.09
CA PRO A 87 25.58 -1.82 0.10
C PRO A 87 26.21 -1.75 -1.28
N GLU A 88 25.71 -2.56 -2.22
CA GLU A 88 26.16 -2.65 -3.61
C GLU A 88 25.57 -1.56 -4.51
N GLY A 89 24.63 -0.76 -4.02
CA GLY A 89 24.02 0.32 -4.79
C GLY A 89 22.55 0.57 -4.48
N GLN A 90 21.97 1.48 -5.25
CA GLN A 90 20.57 1.85 -5.12
C GLN A 90 19.74 1.23 -6.25
N SER A 91 18.55 0.72 -5.93
CA SER A 91 17.55 0.31 -6.92
C SER A 91 16.23 1.05 -6.69
N MET A 92 15.55 1.39 -7.79
CA MET A 92 14.27 2.10 -7.76
C MET A 92 13.21 1.27 -8.45
N HIS A 93 12.07 1.12 -7.79
CA HIS A 93 10.94 0.31 -8.25
C HIS A 93 9.68 1.18 -8.33
N ASN A 94 8.94 1.10 -9.43
CA ASN A 94 7.67 1.80 -9.57
C ASN A 94 6.58 1.10 -8.74
N LEU A 95 5.94 1.83 -7.86
CA LEU A 95 4.73 1.38 -7.14
C LEU A 95 3.50 1.91 -7.88
N GLY A 96 3.18 1.27 -8.97
CA GLY A 96 2.11 1.63 -9.90
C GLY A 96 2.42 1.08 -11.29
N LEU A 97 1.61 1.48 -12.26
CA LEU A 97 1.75 1.08 -13.66
C LEU A 97 2.76 1.99 -14.36
N ASP A 98 3.80 1.40 -14.95
CA ASP A 98 4.84 2.16 -15.62
C ASP A 98 4.29 2.92 -16.83
N THR A 99 4.69 4.18 -16.95
CA THR A 99 4.28 5.07 -18.04
C THR A 99 5.40 5.33 -19.06
N THR A 100 6.63 4.87 -18.77
CA THR A 100 7.83 5.34 -19.48
C THR A 100 8.35 4.41 -20.55
N ASN A 101 7.95 3.14 -20.57
CA ASN A 101 8.48 2.16 -21.52
C ASN A 101 7.49 1.83 -22.65
N ASN A 102 7.78 2.33 -23.82
CA ASN A 102 7.05 2.11 -25.08
C ASN A 102 7.02 0.65 -25.58
N ILE A 103 7.58 -0.34 -24.86
CA ILE A 103 7.79 -1.68 -25.41
C ILE A 103 6.80 -2.71 -24.90
N MET A 104 6.26 -2.56 -23.69
CA MET A 104 5.10 -3.32 -23.20
C MET A 104 4.44 -2.53 -22.07
N GLU A 105 3.27 -1.98 -22.35
CA GLU A 105 2.47 -1.36 -21.29
C GLU A 105 2.08 -2.43 -20.27
N LEU A 106 2.69 -2.35 -19.07
CA LEU A 106 2.28 -3.22 -17.98
C LEU A 106 0.82 -2.92 -17.62
N SER A 107 -0.02 -3.92 -17.78
CA SER A 107 -1.44 -3.83 -17.37
C SER A 107 -1.67 -4.03 -15.88
N HIS A 108 -0.59 -4.29 -15.13
CA HIS A 108 -0.62 -4.59 -13.70
C HIS A 108 0.58 -3.96 -12.97
N VAL A 109 0.44 -3.78 -11.66
CA VAL A 109 1.52 -3.30 -10.78
C VAL A 109 2.56 -4.41 -10.60
N PRO A 110 3.88 -4.13 -10.69
CA PRO A 110 4.89 -5.16 -10.49
C PRO A 110 4.79 -5.83 -9.12
N SER A 111 4.75 -7.15 -9.08
CA SER A 111 4.64 -7.96 -7.86
C SER A 111 5.76 -7.66 -6.86
N ARG A 112 7.00 -7.45 -7.36
CA ARG A 112 8.15 -7.04 -6.56
C ARG A 112 7.92 -5.71 -5.82
N SER A 113 7.26 -4.75 -6.46
CA SER A 113 6.94 -3.46 -5.85
C SER A 113 5.93 -3.60 -4.71
N ILE A 114 4.93 -4.47 -4.89
CA ILE A 114 3.97 -4.79 -3.83
C ILE A 114 4.66 -5.50 -2.66
N ALA A 115 5.57 -6.45 -2.93
CA ALA A 115 6.34 -7.11 -1.87
C ALA A 115 7.18 -6.11 -1.07
N LEU A 116 7.92 -5.22 -1.72
CA LEU A 116 8.69 -4.15 -1.05
C LEU A 116 7.80 -3.22 -0.23
N PHE A 117 6.60 -2.91 -0.74
CA PHE A 117 5.61 -2.11 -0.03
C PHE A 117 5.12 -2.82 1.25
N LEU A 118 4.89 -4.14 1.19
CA LEU A 118 4.52 -4.95 2.36
C LEU A 118 5.63 -4.97 3.41
N VAL A 119 6.90 -5.05 3.01
CA VAL A 119 8.04 -4.95 3.94
C VAL A 119 7.96 -3.65 4.74
N LEU A 120 7.77 -2.52 4.07
CA LEU A 120 7.62 -1.21 4.73
C LEU A 120 6.44 -1.18 5.69
N MET A 121 5.27 -1.66 5.26
CA MET A 121 4.08 -1.70 6.09
C MET A 121 4.26 -2.61 7.31
N SER A 122 4.88 -3.76 7.14
CA SER A 122 5.16 -4.71 8.21
C SER A 122 6.11 -4.12 9.25
N GLN A 123 7.20 -3.50 8.82
CA GLN A 123 8.17 -2.83 9.70
C GLN A 123 7.49 -1.70 10.49
N LEU A 124 6.72 -0.86 9.82
CA LEU A 124 5.98 0.25 10.45
C LEU A 124 4.98 -0.28 11.48
N SER A 125 4.19 -1.28 11.13
CA SER A 125 3.18 -1.87 12.02
C SER A 125 3.84 -2.50 13.25
N SER A 126 4.93 -3.25 13.07
CA SER A 126 5.68 -3.86 14.17
C SER A 126 6.25 -2.81 15.10
N HIS A 127 6.81 -1.73 14.55
CA HIS A 127 7.35 -0.62 15.34
C HIS A 127 6.26 0.07 16.17
N ILE A 128 5.13 0.39 15.55
CA ILE A 128 3.98 1.01 16.24
C ILE A 128 3.49 0.11 17.39
N LEU A 129 3.37 -1.19 17.16
CA LEU A 129 2.92 -2.14 18.18
C LEU A 129 3.91 -2.28 19.34
N THR A 130 5.22 -2.19 19.07
CA THR A 130 6.26 -2.31 20.09
C THR A 130 6.38 -1.05 20.95
N PHE A 131 6.23 0.13 20.38
CA PHE A 131 6.39 1.42 21.09
C PHE A 131 5.24 1.72 22.08
N LYS A 132 4.09 1.04 21.94
CA LYS A 132 2.88 1.36 22.67
C LYS A 132 2.48 0.33 23.74
N ASN A 133 3.44 -0.27 24.42
CA ASN A 133 3.20 -1.19 25.55
C ASN A 133 2.30 -0.63 26.69
N GLN A 134 1.84 0.61 26.60
CA GLN A 134 0.97 1.25 27.61
C GLN A 134 -0.47 1.53 27.15
N ILE A 135 -0.80 1.33 25.87
CA ILE A 135 -2.15 1.56 25.34
C ILE A 135 -2.58 0.31 24.56
N VAL A 136 -3.74 -0.25 24.89
CA VAL A 136 -4.33 -1.37 24.15
C VAL A 136 -4.64 -0.89 22.73
N ILE A 137 -3.74 -1.22 21.79
CA ILE A 137 -3.93 -0.93 20.37
C ILE A 137 -4.49 -2.19 19.73
N ALA A 138 -5.57 -2.04 18.96
CA ALA A 138 -6.06 -3.11 18.12
C ALA A 138 -4.96 -3.54 17.13
N LYS A 139 -4.79 -4.85 16.96
CA LYS A 139 -3.87 -5.40 15.96
C LYS A 139 -4.32 -5.00 14.55
N PRO A 140 -3.40 -4.98 13.55
CA PRO A 140 -3.80 -4.77 12.17
C PRO A 140 -4.83 -5.86 11.76
N PRO A 141 -5.83 -5.51 10.93
CA PRO A 141 -6.87 -6.46 10.49
C PRO A 141 -6.30 -7.71 9.84
N PHE A 142 -5.22 -7.56 9.09
CA PHE A 142 -4.55 -8.67 8.40
C PHE A 142 -3.09 -8.73 8.82
N GLN A 143 -2.62 -9.94 9.12
CA GLN A 143 -1.21 -10.17 9.44
C GLN A 143 -0.35 -9.92 8.21
N MET A 144 0.79 -9.28 8.43
CA MET A 144 1.78 -9.00 7.40
C MET A 144 3.14 -9.55 7.81
N THR A 145 3.85 -10.09 6.83
CA THR A 145 5.27 -10.40 6.90
C THR A 145 6.00 -9.67 5.78
N GLU A 146 7.29 -9.91 5.62
CA GLU A 146 8.09 -9.27 4.58
C GLU A 146 7.60 -9.55 3.15
N CYS A 147 6.96 -10.70 2.91
CA CYS A 147 6.49 -11.09 1.58
C CYS A 147 5.07 -11.66 1.57
N SER A 148 4.34 -11.63 2.69
CA SER A 148 2.97 -12.15 2.72
C SER A 148 2.01 -11.22 3.45
N ILE A 149 0.73 -11.30 3.07
CA ILE A 149 -0.39 -10.66 3.74
C ILE A 149 -1.55 -11.64 3.78
N ASP A 150 -2.14 -11.81 4.97
CA ASP A 150 -3.26 -12.75 5.21
C ASP A 150 -2.95 -14.17 4.65
N SER A 151 -1.77 -14.69 4.94
CA SER A 151 -1.27 -15.99 4.46
C SER A 151 -1.01 -16.08 2.95
N VAL A 152 -1.23 -15.03 2.17
CA VAL A 152 -0.93 -14.98 0.74
C VAL A 152 0.52 -14.55 0.55
N ASP A 153 1.35 -15.45 0.03
CA ASP A 153 2.74 -15.16 -0.32
C ASP A 153 2.80 -14.44 -1.68
N VAL A 154 3.01 -13.13 -1.61
CA VAL A 154 3.02 -12.24 -2.79
C VAL A 154 4.16 -12.59 -3.76
N ALA A 155 5.29 -13.12 -3.25
CA ALA A 155 6.42 -13.49 -4.10
C ALA A 155 6.12 -14.71 -4.98
N LYS A 156 5.13 -15.53 -4.61
CA LYS A 156 4.71 -16.71 -5.38
C LYS A 156 3.50 -16.49 -6.27
N LEU A 157 2.83 -15.34 -6.14
CA LEU A 157 1.69 -15.04 -6.99
C LEU A 157 2.09 -14.82 -8.44
N LYS A 158 1.35 -15.44 -9.34
CA LYS A 158 1.45 -15.15 -10.77
C LYS A 158 0.60 -13.95 -11.13
N ASP A 159 0.98 -13.22 -12.16
CA ASP A 159 0.21 -12.06 -12.64
C ASP A 159 -1.20 -12.44 -13.13
N SER A 160 -1.41 -13.72 -13.48
CA SER A 160 -2.71 -14.28 -13.85
C SER A 160 -3.66 -14.48 -12.68
N ASP A 161 -3.18 -14.50 -11.43
CA ASP A 161 -3.96 -14.81 -10.23
C ASP A 161 -4.75 -13.59 -9.74
N ILE A 162 -5.66 -13.09 -10.60
CA ILE A 162 -6.38 -11.82 -10.40
C ILE A 162 -7.14 -11.77 -9.09
N SER A 163 -7.78 -12.87 -8.68
CA SER A 163 -8.55 -12.90 -7.43
C SER A 163 -7.65 -12.80 -6.20
N ALA A 164 -6.50 -13.46 -6.21
CA ALA A 164 -5.52 -13.38 -5.14
C ALA A 164 -4.92 -11.97 -5.05
N TRP A 165 -4.57 -11.36 -6.17
CA TRP A 165 -4.11 -9.97 -6.21
C TRP A 165 -5.15 -8.97 -5.72
N SER A 166 -6.44 -9.18 -6.05
CA SER A 166 -7.53 -8.34 -5.54
C SER A 166 -7.66 -8.47 -4.02
N SER A 167 -7.49 -9.68 -3.47
CA SER A 167 -7.47 -9.90 -2.02
C SER A 167 -6.27 -9.22 -1.36
N VAL A 168 -5.08 -9.31 -1.94
CA VAL A 168 -3.87 -8.62 -1.44
C VAL A 168 -4.10 -7.12 -1.36
N VAL A 169 -4.61 -6.50 -2.42
CA VAL A 169 -4.88 -5.05 -2.46
C VAL A 169 -5.95 -4.66 -1.42
N PHE A 170 -6.96 -5.49 -1.23
CA PHE A 170 -7.96 -5.27 -0.19
C PHE A 170 -7.35 -5.32 1.22
N CYS A 171 -6.52 -6.32 1.51
CA CYS A 171 -5.85 -6.45 2.81
C CYS A 171 -4.90 -5.27 3.05
N ILE A 172 -4.17 -4.81 2.02
CA ILE A 172 -3.35 -3.60 2.07
C ILE A 172 -4.20 -2.39 2.46
N ALA A 173 -5.32 -2.16 1.78
CA ALA A 173 -6.20 -1.03 2.06
C ALA A 173 -6.77 -1.07 3.48
N ALA A 174 -7.14 -2.25 3.99
CA ALA A 174 -7.63 -2.43 5.34
C ALA A 174 -6.56 -2.08 6.40
N ASN A 175 -5.32 -2.53 6.17
CA ASN A 175 -4.21 -2.21 7.07
C ASN A 175 -3.81 -0.73 7.00
N LEU A 176 -3.87 -0.10 5.83
CA LEU A 176 -3.67 1.36 5.69
C LEU A 176 -4.74 2.15 6.45
N ARG A 177 -6.01 1.71 6.39
CA ARG A 177 -7.08 2.31 7.17
C ARG A 177 -6.81 2.20 8.67
N TRP A 178 -6.42 1.03 9.14
CA TRP A 178 -6.01 0.82 10.53
C TRP A 178 -4.88 1.78 10.94
N LEU A 179 -3.83 1.93 10.11
CA LEU A 179 -2.75 2.89 10.35
C LEU A 179 -3.29 4.33 10.47
N SER A 180 -4.15 4.76 9.56
CA SER A 180 -4.71 6.11 9.56
C SER A 180 -5.58 6.39 10.78
N GLU A 181 -6.34 5.39 11.26
CA GLU A 181 -7.17 5.50 12.47
C GLU A 181 -6.33 5.57 13.75
N LEU A 182 -5.19 4.87 13.80
CA LEU A 182 -4.26 4.97 14.93
C LEU A 182 -3.66 6.37 15.08
N GLU A 183 -3.28 6.98 13.96
CA GLU A 183 -2.73 8.33 13.95
C GLU A 183 -3.76 9.39 14.38
N LEU A 184 -5.01 9.23 13.95
CA LEU A 184 -6.12 10.08 14.43
C LEU A 184 -6.27 10.03 15.95
N ARG A 185 -6.21 8.85 16.53
CA ARG A 185 -6.32 8.68 18.00
C ARG A 185 -5.14 9.29 18.74
N ARG A 186 -3.93 9.25 18.14
CA ARG A 186 -2.73 9.85 18.74
C ARG A 186 -2.80 11.38 18.77
N SER A 187 -3.43 12.00 17.79
CA SER A 187 -3.55 13.47 17.71
C SER A 187 -4.61 14.04 18.67
N LEU A 188 -5.41 13.18 19.32
CA LEU A 188 -6.47 13.55 20.26
C LEU A 188 -6.05 13.39 21.72
N VAL A 189 -4.86 12.88 22.01
CA VAL A 189 -4.25 12.72 23.33
C VAL A 189 -3.05 13.66 23.47
#